data_7c0276f642386a72904c99ff76cd45ac
#
_entry.id   7c0276f642386a72904c99ff76cd45ac
#
_cell.length_a   1.000
_cell.length_b   1.000
_cell.length_c   1.000
_cell.angle_alpha   90.00
_cell.angle_beta   90.00
_cell.angle_gamma   90.00
#
_symmetry.space_group_name_H-M   'P 1'
#
loop_
_entity.id
_entity.type
_entity.pdbx_description
1 polymer ?
#
loop_
_entity_poly.entity_id
_entity_poly.type
_entity_poly.pdbx_seq_one_letter_code
_entity_poly.pdbx_strand_id
1 'polypeptide(L)'
;MNNNLTGIITPSTKLLLTLSMIKGVGPVLLKKAASLFSFSNISSIDELSRTDPKFSSLVNNAENFLLAKEKAEKQIEYADKYSFRIISVLDDDYPKLLSETKDDPCLLYVKGRLFNYPDNSVAIIGTREPTHHGKLITERITKFFVEKNWSIVSGLALGCDGIAHETALNCNGHTIAVLAHGLQTIAPSRHKKLAYRIVEEGGALITEYPFGQDIQRQQYVKRDRIQAGMARGVVMIQSDIKGGSLHASRASLDYNRWLAVPYPTKDDVERNEPKTQANLLIANGSDSDKVKILNFDKTKLENIIVLNGKNDYNKLIDGFYLERNSRNAPSVIDMFDSLIKSDESQFDADNGYVLQESNRPDNKTMTLDMASDISIQTGKSSQNNSVETDEMKNSKVGKLMVSSDFTFDFNSALKKITVKNEKLMTKLDKQDEKLQLIKLRLKIIVRNLKLLHGNKFHEEKETVNILKN
;
A
#
# COMPACT_ATOMS: atom_id res chain seq x y z
N MET A 1 24.43 -20.15 -2.45
CA MET A 1 24.55 -19.07 -1.48
C MET A 1 23.58 -19.36 -0.36
N ASN A 2 24.10 -19.82 0.78
CA ASN A 2 23.30 -20.17 1.95
C ASN A 2 22.83 -18.89 2.64
N ASN A 3 21.63 -18.40 2.31
CA ASN A 3 20.95 -17.46 3.18
C ASN A 3 20.34 -18.27 4.33
N ASN A 4 21.05 -18.29 5.45
CA ASN A 4 20.50 -18.67 6.73
C ASN A 4 19.21 -17.88 6.94
N LEU A 5 18.07 -18.54 6.84
CA LEU A 5 16.77 -18.06 7.31
C LEU A 5 16.86 -17.94 8.84
N THR A 6 17.47 -16.87 9.30
CA THR A 6 17.68 -16.59 10.70
C THR A 6 16.34 -16.31 11.36
N GLY A 7 15.86 -17.29 12.09
CA GLY A 7 14.78 -17.13 13.04
C GLY A 7 13.39 -17.51 12.51
N ILE A 8 12.82 -18.47 13.15
CA ILE A 8 11.43 -18.91 12.97
C ILE A 8 10.46 -17.79 13.35
N ILE A 9 10.89 -16.90 14.26
CA ILE A 9 10.09 -15.80 14.82
C ILE A 9 11.00 -14.72 15.42
N THR A 10 10.63 -13.44 15.25
CA THR A 10 11.34 -12.34 15.94
C THR A 10 10.87 -12.18 17.39
N PRO A 11 11.66 -11.53 18.27
CA PRO A 11 11.24 -11.26 19.65
C PRO A 11 9.92 -10.48 19.72
N SER A 12 9.74 -9.46 18.89
CA SER A 12 8.52 -8.65 18.85
C SER A 12 7.30 -9.46 18.42
N THR A 13 7.47 -10.31 17.40
CA THR A 13 6.42 -11.22 16.93
C THR A 13 6.09 -12.27 17.98
N LYS A 14 7.06 -12.77 18.75
CA LYS A 14 6.80 -13.67 19.89
C LYS A 14 5.91 -13.03 20.96
N LEU A 15 6.09 -11.74 21.23
CA LEU A 15 5.21 -10.99 22.14
C LEU A 15 3.78 -10.94 21.62
N LEU A 16 3.58 -10.57 20.35
CA LEU A 16 2.25 -10.56 19.71
C LEU A 16 1.62 -11.95 19.65
N LEU A 17 2.41 -12.98 19.36
CA LEU A 17 1.94 -14.35 19.37
C LEU A 17 1.44 -14.76 20.78
N THR A 18 2.20 -14.44 21.81
CA THR A 18 1.79 -14.74 23.21
C THR A 18 0.49 -14.01 23.55
N LEU A 19 0.38 -12.72 23.23
CA LEU A 19 -0.86 -11.96 23.42
C LEU A 19 -2.05 -12.55 22.68
N SER A 20 -1.84 -13.02 21.44
CA SER A 20 -2.91 -13.63 20.63
C SER A 20 -3.48 -14.91 21.22
N MET A 21 -2.72 -15.60 22.08
CA MET A 21 -3.12 -16.83 22.77
C MET A 21 -3.87 -16.58 24.07
N ILE A 22 -3.91 -15.34 24.56
CA ILE A 22 -4.66 -14.97 25.78
C ILE A 22 -6.17 -14.96 25.46
N LYS A 23 -6.96 -15.64 26.25
CA LYS A 23 -8.42 -15.62 26.11
C LYS A 23 -8.95 -14.18 26.30
N GLY A 24 -9.68 -13.67 25.32
CA GLY A 24 -10.22 -12.31 25.33
C GLY A 24 -9.41 -11.29 24.52
N VAL A 25 -8.21 -11.63 24.04
CA VAL A 25 -7.46 -10.80 23.10
C VAL A 25 -7.94 -11.06 21.67
N GLY A 26 -8.71 -10.11 21.15
CA GLY A 26 -9.17 -10.13 19.75
C GLY A 26 -8.29 -9.26 18.83
N PRO A 27 -8.58 -9.25 17.51
CA PRO A 27 -7.77 -8.52 16.52
C PRO A 27 -7.58 -7.04 16.85
N VAL A 28 -8.60 -6.36 17.35
CA VAL A 28 -8.54 -4.92 17.71
C VAL A 28 -7.52 -4.66 18.82
N LEU A 29 -7.53 -5.50 19.86
CA LEU A 29 -6.60 -5.35 20.97
C LEU A 29 -5.18 -5.74 20.56
N LEU A 30 -5.04 -6.75 19.71
CA LEU A 30 -3.74 -7.15 19.17
C LEU A 30 -3.14 -6.07 18.27
N LYS A 31 -3.93 -5.39 17.43
CA LYS A 31 -3.47 -4.21 16.66
C LYS A 31 -3.04 -3.07 17.56
N LYS A 32 -3.77 -2.82 18.64
CA LYS A 32 -3.38 -1.82 19.63
C LYS A 32 -2.03 -2.15 20.27
N ALA A 33 -1.80 -3.42 20.63
CA ALA A 33 -0.51 -3.87 21.14
C ALA A 33 0.63 -3.68 20.12
N ALA A 34 0.40 -4.07 18.88
CA ALA A 34 1.37 -3.88 17.79
C ALA A 34 1.76 -2.40 17.62
N SER A 35 0.78 -1.50 17.63
CA SER A 35 1.05 -0.05 17.57
C SER A 35 1.89 0.43 18.76
N LEU A 36 1.60 -0.04 19.97
CA LEU A 36 2.37 0.34 21.16
C LEU A 36 3.81 -0.20 21.09
N PHE A 37 4.02 -1.43 20.60
CA PHE A 37 5.36 -1.99 20.40
C PHE A 37 6.17 -1.18 19.37
N SER A 38 5.54 -0.71 18.29
CA SER A 38 6.20 0.08 17.25
C SER A 38 6.56 1.50 17.69
N PHE A 39 5.64 2.20 18.41
CA PHE A 39 5.76 3.64 18.67
C PHE A 39 6.28 4.00 20.06
N SER A 40 6.15 3.10 21.03
CA SER A 40 6.45 3.40 22.45
C SER A 40 7.69 2.68 22.98
N ASN A 41 8.46 2.01 22.12
CA ASN A 41 9.62 1.20 22.49
C ASN A 41 9.34 0.16 23.59
N ILE A 42 8.09 -0.32 23.68
CA ILE A 42 7.69 -1.34 24.64
C ILE A 42 8.29 -2.68 24.18
N SER A 43 9.09 -3.30 25.04
CA SER A 43 9.85 -4.51 24.74
C SER A 43 9.33 -5.76 25.43
N SER A 44 8.35 -5.62 26.34
CA SER A 44 7.82 -6.72 27.14
C SER A 44 6.31 -6.60 27.39
N ILE A 45 5.68 -7.75 27.68
CA ILE A 45 4.26 -7.79 28.04
C ILE A 45 4.02 -7.14 29.42
N ASP A 46 4.99 -7.22 30.34
CA ASP A 46 4.89 -6.58 31.65
C ASP A 46 4.88 -5.05 31.51
N GLU A 47 5.70 -4.51 30.63
CA GLU A 47 5.74 -3.09 30.30
C GLU A 47 4.43 -2.65 29.62
N LEU A 48 3.91 -3.45 28.66
CA LEU A 48 2.62 -3.21 28.04
C LEU A 48 1.47 -3.19 29.06
N SER A 49 1.51 -4.09 30.04
CA SER A 49 0.49 -4.17 31.09
C SER A 49 0.44 -2.94 31.99
N ARG A 50 1.58 -2.26 32.19
CA ARG A 50 1.67 -0.99 32.95
C ARG A 50 1.18 0.20 32.14
N THR A 51 1.27 0.12 30.82
CA THR A 51 0.91 1.22 29.92
C THR A 51 -0.59 1.31 29.67
N ASP A 52 -1.30 0.19 29.67
CA ASP A 52 -2.72 0.15 29.36
C ASP A 52 -3.51 -0.80 30.29
N PRO A 53 -4.53 -0.28 31.00
CA PRO A 53 -5.34 -1.07 31.93
C PRO A 53 -6.01 -2.31 31.36
N LYS A 54 -6.32 -2.32 30.03
CA LYS A 54 -6.92 -3.49 29.37
C LYS A 54 -5.93 -4.65 29.31
N PHE A 55 -4.65 -4.37 29.05
CA PHE A 55 -3.61 -5.41 29.06
C PHE A 55 -3.29 -5.83 30.49
N SER A 56 -3.27 -4.90 31.45
CA SER A 56 -3.09 -5.22 32.87
C SER A 56 -4.08 -6.28 33.37
N SER A 57 -5.37 -6.10 33.09
CA SER A 57 -6.42 -7.05 33.52
C SER A 57 -6.27 -8.44 32.90
N LEU A 58 -5.74 -8.53 31.67
CA LEU A 58 -5.54 -9.79 30.95
C LEU A 58 -4.29 -10.54 31.43
N VAL A 59 -3.21 -9.80 31.71
CA VAL A 59 -1.91 -10.36 32.12
C VAL A 59 -1.92 -10.74 33.60
N ASN A 60 -2.64 -9.99 34.46
CA ASN A 60 -2.75 -10.29 35.88
C ASN A 60 -3.49 -11.58 36.19
N ASN A 61 -4.21 -12.16 35.23
CA ASN A 61 -4.69 -13.52 35.37
C ASN A 61 -3.55 -14.50 35.04
N ALA A 62 -2.75 -14.83 36.07
CA ALA A 62 -1.52 -15.60 35.96
C ALA A 62 -1.72 -16.96 35.27
N GLU A 63 -2.81 -17.66 35.55
CA GLU A 63 -3.11 -18.95 34.93
C GLU A 63 -3.36 -18.81 33.42
N ASN A 64 -4.21 -17.87 33.00
CA ASN A 64 -4.48 -17.61 31.60
C ASN A 64 -3.23 -17.16 30.84
N PHE A 65 -2.39 -16.38 31.47
CA PHE A 65 -1.14 -15.89 30.87
C PHE A 65 -0.10 -17.01 30.72
N LEU A 66 0.05 -17.86 31.74
CA LEU A 66 0.93 -19.04 31.65
C LEU A 66 0.49 -19.98 30.53
N LEU A 67 -0.82 -20.29 30.47
CA LEU A 67 -1.38 -21.12 29.40
C LEU A 67 -1.18 -20.49 28.00
N ALA A 68 -1.26 -19.17 27.89
CA ALA A 68 -0.99 -18.46 26.64
C ALA A 68 0.48 -18.58 26.21
N LYS A 69 1.42 -18.46 27.15
CA LYS A 69 2.85 -18.70 26.91
C LYS A 69 3.11 -20.12 26.42
N GLU A 70 2.57 -21.13 27.07
CA GLU A 70 2.70 -22.53 26.65
C GLU A 70 2.15 -22.78 25.25
N LYS A 71 0.99 -22.17 24.92
CA LYS A 71 0.41 -22.27 23.57
C LYS A 71 1.31 -21.58 22.53
N ALA A 72 1.85 -20.42 22.84
CA ALA A 72 2.76 -19.70 21.96
C ALA A 72 4.05 -20.49 21.71
N GLU A 73 4.67 -21.06 22.75
CA GLU A 73 5.84 -21.94 22.60
C GLU A 73 5.54 -23.15 21.72
N LYS A 74 4.40 -23.81 21.90
CA LYS A 74 3.96 -24.90 21.02
C LYS A 74 3.85 -24.48 19.56
N GLN A 75 3.37 -23.25 19.27
CA GLN A 75 3.33 -22.74 17.89
C GLN A 75 4.74 -22.58 17.33
N ILE A 76 5.70 -22.13 18.13
CA ILE A 76 7.12 -22.00 17.73
C ILE A 76 7.75 -23.37 17.50
N GLU A 77 7.50 -24.34 18.38
CA GLU A 77 7.93 -25.72 18.20
C GLU A 77 7.37 -26.36 16.91
N TYR A 78 6.10 -26.09 16.60
CA TYR A 78 5.48 -26.52 15.34
C TYR A 78 6.11 -25.83 14.14
N ALA A 79 6.43 -24.55 14.25
CA ALA A 79 7.06 -23.78 13.19
C ALA A 79 8.44 -24.38 12.83
N ASP A 80 9.24 -24.72 13.82
CA ASP A 80 10.51 -25.42 13.65
C ASP A 80 10.30 -26.81 13.03
N LYS A 81 9.49 -27.64 13.68
CA LYS A 81 9.25 -29.03 13.28
C LYS A 81 8.73 -29.16 11.85
N TYR A 82 7.85 -28.27 11.40
CA TYR A 82 7.19 -28.34 10.10
C TYR A 82 7.71 -27.32 9.09
N SER A 83 8.80 -26.63 9.42
CA SER A 83 9.52 -25.70 8.56
C SER A 83 8.61 -24.61 7.99
N PHE A 84 7.95 -23.84 8.88
CA PHE A 84 7.27 -22.61 8.54
C PHE A 84 7.72 -21.47 9.47
N ARG A 85 7.44 -20.24 9.10
CA ARG A 85 7.75 -19.06 9.91
C ARG A 85 6.47 -18.43 10.47
N ILE A 86 6.61 -17.73 11.58
CA ILE A 86 5.56 -16.89 12.14
C ILE A 86 6.06 -15.46 12.04
N ILE A 87 5.35 -14.64 11.28
CA ILE A 87 5.67 -13.23 11.09
C ILE A 87 4.51 -12.34 11.56
N SER A 88 4.79 -11.10 11.87
CA SER A 88 3.80 -10.12 12.29
C SER A 88 3.93 -8.80 11.54
N VAL A 89 2.98 -7.90 11.75
CA VAL A 89 3.01 -6.51 11.26
C VAL A 89 4.22 -5.71 11.75
N LEU A 90 5.02 -6.26 12.67
CA LEU A 90 6.23 -5.64 13.22
C LEU A 90 7.50 -6.09 12.48
N ASP A 91 7.40 -7.05 11.57
CA ASP A 91 8.53 -7.61 10.83
C ASP A 91 8.65 -6.96 9.44
N ASP A 92 9.88 -6.69 9.01
CA ASP A 92 10.16 -6.03 7.72
C ASP A 92 9.68 -6.84 6.50
N ASP A 93 9.60 -8.17 6.63
CA ASP A 93 9.13 -9.08 5.59
C ASP A 93 7.61 -9.32 5.61
N TYR A 94 6.88 -8.61 6.47
CA TYR A 94 5.42 -8.63 6.43
C TYR A 94 4.91 -7.97 5.13
N PRO A 95 3.92 -8.57 4.43
CA PRO A 95 3.48 -8.05 3.13
C PRO A 95 2.98 -6.61 3.20
N LYS A 96 3.72 -5.68 2.58
CA LYS A 96 3.43 -4.25 2.61
C LYS A 96 2.01 -3.90 2.14
N LEU A 97 1.58 -4.49 1.01
CA LEU A 97 0.22 -4.26 0.51
C LEU A 97 -0.86 -4.71 1.52
N LEU A 98 -0.59 -5.76 2.29
CA LEU A 98 -1.51 -6.24 3.31
C LEU A 98 -1.54 -5.31 4.52
N SER A 99 -0.38 -4.82 4.98
CA SER A 99 -0.30 -3.89 6.11
C SER A 99 -0.99 -2.54 5.86
N GLU A 100 -1.18 -2.17 4.60
CA GLU A 100 -1.92 -0.96 4.18
C GLU A 100 -3.45 -1.12 4.32
N THR A 101 -3.95 -2.32 4.62
CA THR A 101 -5.39 -2.56 4.75
C THR A 101 -5.89 -2.32 6.18
N LYS A 102 -7.18 -1.96 6.29
CA LYS A 102 -7.79 -1.66 7.61
C LYS A 102 -7.93 -2.87 8.55
N ASP A 103 -7.92 -4.08 7.98
CA ASP A 103 -8.21 -5.34 8.67
C ASP A 103 -7.17 -6.43 8.40
N ASP A 104 -5.90 -6.01 8.16
CA ASP A 104 -4.76 -6.89 8.08
C ASP A 104 -4.61 -7.75 9.34
N PRO A 105 -4.26 -9.03 9.22
CA PRO A 105 -3.99 -9.89 10.37
C PRO A 105 -2.66 -9.49 11.03
N CYS A 106 -2.65 -9.33 12.36
CA CYS A 106 -1.40 -9.01 13.08
C CYS A 106 -0.34 -10.09 12.96
N LEU A 107 -0.73 -11.33 12.69
CA LEU A 107 0.15 -12.50 12.58
C LEU A 107 -0.13 -13.28 11.30
N LEU A 108 0.90 -13.78 10.66
CA LEU A 108 0.85 -14.70 9.54
C LEU A 108 1.76 -15.90 9.80
N TYR A 109 1.25 -17.09 9.46
CA TYR A 109 1.99 -18.33 9.41
C TYR A 109 2.37 -18.61 7.96
N VAL A 110 3.64 -18.74 7.65
CA VAL A 110 4.20 -18.73 6.29
C VAL A 110 5.06 -19.95 6.04
N LYS A 111 4.70 -20.76 5.07
CA LYS A 111 5.51 -21.87 4.56
C LYS A 111 5.97 -21.58 3.14
N GLY A 112 7.28 -21.51 2.92
CA GLY A 112 7.87 -21.13 1.63
C GLY A 112 8.32 -19.67 1.57
N ARG A 113 8.45 -19.13 0.35
CA ARG A 113 8.93 -17.77 0.08
C ARG A 113 7.74 -16.85 -0.25
N LEU A 114 7.61 -15.74 0.48
CA LEU A 114 6.47 -14.84 0.31
C LEU A 114 6.50 -14.10 -1.02
N PHE A 115 7.57 -13.38 -1.30
CA PHE A 115 7.64 -12.52 -2.48
C PHE A 115 9.01 -12.53 -3.14
N ASN A 116 8.99 -12.62 -4.50
CA ASN A 116 10.09 -12.19 -5.34
C ASN A 116 9.88 -10.73 -5.79
N TYR A 117 8.62 -10.29 -5.87
CA TYR A 117 8.18 -8.97 -6.37
C TYR A 117 7.13 -8.38 -5.42
N PRO A 118 7.52 -7.85 -4.26
CA PRO A 118 6.59 -7.47 -3.19
C PRO A 118 5.57 -6.39 -3.59
N ASP A 119 5.92 -5.52 -4.54
CA ASP A 119 5.03 -4.45 -5.01
C ASP A 119 4.17 -4.86 -6.21
N ASN A 120 4.43 -6.01 -6.83
CA ASN A 120 3.76 -6.47 -8.03
C ASN A 120 3.05 -7.81 -7.75
N SER A 121 1.79 -7.74 -7.37
CA SER A 121 0.97 -8.92 -7.15
C SER A 121 -0.48 -8.69 -7.55
N VAL A 122 -1.13 -9.74 -8.03
CA VAL A 122 -2.53 -9.77 -8.45
C VAL A 122 -3.24 -10.96 -7.82
N ALA A 123 -4.44 -10.75 -7.29
CA ALA A 123 -5.30 -11.84 -6.85
C ALA A 123 -6.16 -12.33 -8.02
N ILE A 124 -6.06 -13.61 -8.36
CA ILE A 124 -6.90 -14.26 -9.38
C ILE A 124 -7.83 -15.22 -8.69
N ILE A 125 -9.13 -14.95 -8.78
CA ILE A 125 -10.18 -15.67 -8.06
C ILE A 125 -11.35 -16.00 -8.97
N GLY A 126 -12.23 -16.87 -8.51
CA GLY A 126 -13.45 -17.17 -9.25
C GLY A 126 -14.18 -18.41 -8.77
N THR A 127 -15.10 -18.86 -9.59
CA THR A 127 -15.91 -20.07 -9.30
C THR A 127 -15.03 -21.31 -9.18
N ARG A 128 -15.50 -22.27 -8.39
CA ARG A 128 -14.89 -23.60 -8.25
C ARG A 128 -15.11 -24.49 -9.47
N GLU A 129 -16.06 -24.12 -10.33
CA GLU A 129 -16.44 -24.86 -11.53
C GLU A 129 -16.52 -23.91 -12.72
N PRO A 130 -15.37 -23.38 -13.21
CA PRO A 130 -15.36 -22.48 -14.35
C PRO A 130 -15.82 -23.17 -15.64
N THR A 131 -16.48 -22.41 -16.52
CA THR A 131 -16.77 -22.88 -17.88
C THR A 131 -15.48 -23.15 -18.64
N HIS A 132 -15.56 -23.77 -19.81
CA HIS A 132 -14.39 -23.96 -20.66
C HIS A 132 -13.68 -22.62 -20.93
N HIS A 133 -14.45 -21.58 -21.26
CA HIS A 133 -13.92 -20.24 -21.45
C HIS A 133 -13.31 -19.65 -20.18
N GLY A 134 -13.94 -19.86 -19.02
CA GLY A 134 -13.39 -19.43 -17.74
C GLY A 134 -12.02 -20.03 -17.44
N LYS A 135 -11.80 -21.32 -17.78
CA LYS A 135 -10.48 -21.94 -17.66
C LYS A 135 -9.47 -21.26 -18.57
N LEU A 136 -9.78 -21.08 -19.86
CA LEU A 136 -8.90 -20.40 -20.82
C LEU A 136 -8.55 -18.96 -20.43
N ILE A 137 -9.52 -18.22 -19.91
CA ILE A 137 -9.28 -16.84 -19.43
C ILE A 137 -8.39 -16.84 -18.19
N THR A 138 -8.60 -17.75 -17.25
CA THR A 138 -7.75 -17.88 -16.06
C THR A 138 -6.29 -18.11 -16.47
N GLU A 139 -6.05 -19.07 -17.36
CA GLU A 139 -4.71 -19.37 -17.88
C GLU A 139 -4.07 -18.16 -18.58
N ARG A 140 -4.80 -17.50 -19.48
CA ARG A 140 -4.29 -16.35 -20.25
C ARG A 140 -3.94 -15.16 -19.38
N ILE A 141 -4.81 -14.81 -18.44
CA ILE A 141 -4.59 -13.68 -17.53
C ILE A 141 -3.44 -14.00 -16.58
N THR A 142 -3.38 -15.20 -16.04
CA THR A 142 -2.29 -15.64 -15.16
C THR A 142 -0.95 -15.55 -15.89
N LYS A 143 -0.87 -16.12 -17.11
CA LYS A 143 0.33 -16.06 -17.96
C LYS A 143 0.75 -14.63 -18.23
N PHE A 144 -0.18 -13.74 -18.56
CA PHE A 144 0.09 -12.32 -18.81
C PHE A 144 0.78 -11.66 -17.59
N PHE A 145 0.26 -11.88 -16.37
CA PHE A 145 0.85 -11.30 -15.16
C PHE A 145 2.22 -11.91 -14.82
N VAL A 146 2.38 -13.23 -14.99
CA VAL A 146 3.67 -13.90 -14.79
C VAL A 146 4.73 -13.36 -15.75
N GLU A 147 4.41 -13.17 -17.04
CA GLU A 147 5.31 -12.58 -18.06
C GLU A 147 5.70 -11.13 -17.71
N LYS A 148 4.92 -10.45 -16.87
CA LYS A 148 5.22 -9.11 -16.35
C LYS A 148 5.91 -9.13 -14.98
N ASN A 149 6.36 -10.28 -14.52
CA ASN A 149 7.00 -10.48 -13.23
C ASN A 149 6.10 -10.13 -12.03
N TRP A 150 4.81 -10.42 -12.14
CA TRP A 150 3.86 -10.27 -11.03
C TRP A 150 3.66 -11.59 -10.29
N SER A 151 3.56 -11.51 -8.98
CA SER A 151 3.16 -12.65 -8.14
C SER A 151 1.66 -12.90 -8.24
N ILE A 152 1.28 -14.17 -8.33
CA ILE A 152 -0.13 -14.58 -8.35
C ILE A 152 -0.57 -14.94 -6.93
N VAL A 153 -1.60 -14.29 -6.44
CA VAL A 153 -2.24 -14.59 -5.15
C VAL A 153 -3.57 -15.29 -5.41
N SER A 154 -3.84 -16.38 -4.73
CA SER A 154 -5.14 -17.06 -4.82
C SER A 154 -5.40 -17.93 -3.59
N GLY A 155 -6.54 -18.63 -3.55
CA GLY A 155 -7.02 -19.31 -2.34
C GLY A 155 -6.89 -20.82 -2.33
N LEU A 156 -6.21 -21.41 -3.30
CA LEU A 156 -6.04 -22.86 -3.44
C LEU A 156 -7.38 -23.64 -3.60
N ALA A 157 -8.50 -22.98 -3.87
CA ALA A 157 -9.78 -23.65 -4.12
C ALA A 157 -9.78 -24.39 -5.46
N LEU A 158 -10.73 -25.31 -5.66
CA LEU A 158 -10.94 -25.90 -6.98
C LEU A 158 -11.30 -24.81 -8.00
N GLY A 159 -11.12 -25.08 -9.28
CA GLY A 159 -11.49 -24.19 -10.37
C GLY A 159 -10.49 -23.06 -10.59
N CYS A 160 -10.96 -21.82 -10.64
CA CYS A 160 -10.12 -20.67 -11.03
C CYS A 160 -8.85 -20.55 -10.18
N ASP A 161 -8.94 -20.74 -8.87
CA ASP A 161 -7.78 -20.63 -7.97
C ASP A 161 -6.70 -21.67 -8.30
N GLY A 162 -7.10 -22.94 -8.42
CA GLY A 162 -6.17 -24.03 -8.76
C GLY A 162 -5.53 -23.82 -10.13
N ILE A 163 -6.31 -23.41 -11.14
CA ILE A 163 -5.80 -23.11 -12.48
C ILE A 163 -4.81 -21.96 -12.45
N ALA A 164 -5.09 -20.91 -11.67
CA ALA A 164 -4.17 -19.78 -11.53
C ALA A 164 -2.82 -20.20 -10.93
N HIS A 165 -2.83 -21.01 -9.85
CA HIS A 165 -1.61 -21.54 -9.27
C HIS A 165 -0.83 -22.45 -10.23
N GLU A 166 -1.52 -23.41 -10.86
CA GLU A 166 -0.89 -24.33 -11.82
C GLU A 166 -0.27 -23.59 -13.01
N THR A 167 -1.00 -22.61 -13.57
CA THR A 167 -0.50 -21.81 -14.68
C THR A 167 0.70 -20.97 -14.28
N ALA A 168 0.67 -20.37 -13.06
CA ALA A 168 1.80 -19.60 -12.57
C ALA A 168 3.07 -20.46 -12.48
N LEU A 169 2.98 -21.65 -11.88
CA LEU A 169 4.10 -22.59 -11.78
C LEU A 169 4.57 -23.08 -13.17
N ASN A 170 3.65 -23.45 -14.05
CA ASN A 170 3.98 -23.90 -15.39
C ASN A 170 4.64 -22.83 -16.27
N CYS A 171 4.50 -21.55 -15.91
CA CYS A 171 5.19 -20.41 -16.50
C CYS A 171 6.42 -19.95 -15.69
N ASN A 172 6.91 -20.74 -14.73
CA ASN A 172 7.99 -20.40 -13.83
C ASN A 172 7.75 -19.10 -13.03
N GLY A 173 6.49 -18.79 -12.76
CA GLY A 173 6.07 -17.63 -12.00
C GLY A 173 5.96 -17.90 -10.51
N HIS A 174 5.98 -16.82 -9.73
CA HIS A 174 5.78 -16.87 -8.28
C HIS A 174 4.28 -16.89 -7.93
N THR A 175 3.89 -17.75 -6.99
CA THR A 175 2.49 -17.80 -6.55
C THR A 175 2.35 -18.04 -5.04
N ILE A 176 1.33 -17.45 -4.45
CA ILE A 176 1.03 -17.50 -3.02
C ILE A 176 -0.40 -18.02 -2.81
N ALA A 177 -0.52 -19.11 -2.07
CA ALA A 177 -1.81 -19.64 -1.68
C ALA A 177 -2.18 -19.17 -0.27
N VAL A 178 -3.30 -18.45 -0.15
CA VAL A 178 -3.86 -18.00 1.12
C VAL A 178 -4.84 -19.05 1.62
N LEU A 179 -4.58 -19.66 2.79
CA LEU A 179 -5.38 -20.74 3.34
C LEU A 179 -6.37 -20.21 4.38
N ALA A 180 -7.50 -20.94 4.55
CA ALA A 180 -8.54 -20.63 5.50
C ALA A 180 -8.51 -21.54 6.75
N HIS A 181 -7.35 -22.10 7.08
CA HIS A 181 -7.11 -23.05 8.17
C HIS A 181 -5.61 -23.08 8.49
N GLY A 182 -5.21 -23.76 9.57
CA GLY A 182 -3.79 -23.90 9.90
C GLY A 182 -3.00 -24.71 8.88
N LEU A 183 -1.68 -24.51 8.85
CA LEU A 183 -0.77 -25.12 7.86
C LEU A 183 -0.63 -26.64 7.94
N GLN A 184 -1.15 -27.31 9.00
CA GLN A 184 -1.14 -28.77 9.14
C GLN A 184 -2.03 -29.49 8.12
N THR A 185 -2.96 -28.78 7.51
CA THR A 185 -3.96 -29.34 6.58
C THR A 185 -3.89 -28.64 5.23
N ILE A 186 -4.15 -29.38 4.16
CA ILE A 186 -4.38 -28.83 2.82
C ILE A 186 -5.82 -29.14 2.38
N ALA A 187 -6.56 -28.10 2.13
CA ALA A 187 -7.92 -28.19 1.60
C ALA A 187 -8.08 -27.33 0.33
N PRO A 188 -8.64 -27.89 -0.75
CA PRO A 188 -9.13 -29.26 -0.88
C PRO A 188 -7.98 -30.29 -0.97
N SER A 189 -8.22 -31.53 -0.54
CA SER A 189 -7.22 -32.60 -0.56
C SER A 189 -6.68 -32.90 -1.96
N ARG A 190 -7.49 -32.67 -3.01
CA ARG A 190 -7.09 -32.79 -4.41
C ARG A 190 -5.94 -31.88 -4.78
N HIS A 191 -5.80 -30.72 -4.12
CA HIS A 191 -4.73 -29.74 -4.36
C HIS A 191 -3.49 -29.98 -3.47
N LYS A 192 -3.40 -31.12 -2.77
CA LYS A 192 -2.25 -31.44 -1.92
C LYS A 192 -0.93 -31.42 -2.70
N LYS A 193 -0.90 -32.03 -3.88
CA LYS A 193 0.30 -32.00 -4.76
C LYS A 193 0.60 -30.58 -5.23
N LEU A 194 -0.43 -29.81 -5.61
CA LEU A 194 -0.25 -28.42 -6.03
C LEU A 194 0.32 -27.55 -4.89
N ALA A 195 -0.18 -27.72 -3.66
CA ALA A 195 0.32 -27.00 -2.50
C ALA A 195 1.82 -27.28 -2.23
N TYR A 196 2.28 -28.51 -2.39
CA TYR A 196 3.69 -28.86 -2.28
C TYR A 196 4.51 -28.23 -3.41
N ARG A 197 4.06 -28.31 -4.65
CA ARG A 197 4.73 -27.68 -5.80
C ARG A 197 4.86 -26.16 -5.59
N ILE A 198 3.84 -25.50 -5.07
CA ILE A 198 3.91 -24.04 -4.77
C ILE A 198 5.10 -23.73 -3.88
N VAL A 199 5.30 -24.51 -2.82
CA VAL A 199 6.43 -24.31 -1.88
C VAL A 199 7.78 -24.68 -2.50
N GLU A 200 7.83 -25.83 -3.15
CA GLU A 200 9.07 -26.37 -3.76
C GLU A 200 9.58 -25.49 -4.90
N GLU A 201 8.69 -24.92 -5.70
CA GLU A 201 8.99 -24.05 -6.83
C GLU A 201 9.13 -22.56 -6.42
N GLY A 202 9.27 -22.27 -5.11
CA GLY A 202 9.66 -20.96 -4.60
C GLY A 202 8.52 -20.01 -4.27
N GLY A 203 7.27 -20.48 -4.27
CA GLY A 203 6.11 -19.77 -3.77
C GLY A 203 5.86 -19.98 -2.26
N ALA A 204 4.66 -19.65 -1.80
CA ALA A 204 4.30 -19.78 -0.39
C ALA A 204 2.85 -20.23 -0.16
N LEU A 205 2.66 -20.90 0.98
CA LEU A 205 1.37 -21.08 1.63
C LEU A 205 1.31 -20.16 2.85
N ILE A 206 0.25 -19.38 2.98
CA ILE A 206 0.08 -18.47 4.11
C ILE A 206 -1.29 -18.61 4.76
N THR A 207 -1.35 -18.29 6.04
CA THR A 207 -2.62 -18.24 6.77
C THR A 207 -2.51 -17.34 8.00
N GLU A 208 -3.65 -16.75 8.42
CA GLU A 208 -3.75 -16.06 9.71
C GLU A 208 -4.08 -17.01 10.87
N TYR A 209 -4.35 -18.28 10.59
CA TYR A 209 -4.78 -19.25 11.57
C TYR A 209 -3.59 -20.04 12.14
N PRO A 210 -3.54 -20.22 13.47
CA PRO A 210 -2.46 -20.97 14.11
C PRO A 210 -2.44 -22.44 13.64
N PHE A 211 -1.26 -23.04 13.71
CA PHE A 211 -1.09 -24.46 13.45
C PHE A 211 -1.98 -25.29 14.40
N GLY A 212 -2.73 -26.23 13.85
CA GLY A 212 -3.73 -27.00 14.59
C GLY A 212 -5.17 -26.46 14.45
N GLN A 213 -5.35 -25.26 13.86
CA GLN A 213 -6.70 -24.75 13.59
C GLN A 213 -7.37 -25.52 12.46
N ASP A 214 -8.47 -26.18 12.78
CA ASP A 214 -9.26 -26.96 11.83
C ASP A 214 -10.03 -26.08 10.84
N ILE A 215 -10.49 -26.73 9.76
CA ILE A 215 -11.29 -26.11 8.72
C ILE A 215 -12.66 -25.68 9.26
N GLN A 216 -13.01 -24.42 9.09
CA GLN A 216 -14.33 -23.89 9.40
C GLN A 216 -14.89 -23.10 8.22
N ARG A 217 -16.17 -23.29 7.91
CA ARG A 217 -16.80 -22.66 6.73
C ARG A 217 -16.68 -21.14 6.72
N GLN A 218 -16.81 -20.49 7.87
CA GLN A 218 -16.74 -19.04 7.98
C GLN A 218 -15.34 -18.47 7.70
N GLN A 219 -14.30 -19.28 7.88
CA GLN A 219 -12.90 -18.84 7.67
C GLN A 219 -12.59 -18.62 6.20
N TYR A 220 -13.26 -19.30 5.27
CA TYR A 220 -13.09 -19.06 3.83
C TYR A 220 -13.48 -17.62 3.46
N VAL A 221 -14.61 -17.14 3.97
CA VAL A 221 -15.05 -15.76 3.74
C VAL A 221 -14.10 -14.75 4.37
N LYS A 222 -13.65 -15.01 5.61
CA LYS A 222 -12.70 -14.14 6.30
C LYS A 222 -11.35 -14.08 5.60
N ARG A 223 -10.86 -15.20 5.05
CA ARG A 223 -9.59 -15.29 4.34
C ARG A 223 -9.57 -14.47 3.04
N ASP A 224 -10.73 -14.35 2.35
CA ASP A 224 -10.79 -13.70 1.03
C ASP A 224 -10.30 -12.24 1.06
N ARG A 225 -10.43 -11.55 2.19
CA ARG A 225 -9.85 -10.20 2.38
C ARG A 225 -8.33 -10.19 2.32
N ILE A 226 -7.68 -11.27 2.75
CA ILE A 226 -6.21 -11.38 2.72
C ILE A 226 -5.75 -11.56 1.27
N GLN A 227 -6.45 -12.31 0.43
CA GLN A 227 -6.13 -12.41 -0.99
C GLN A 227 -6.15 -11.04 -1.66
N ALA A 228 -7.22 -10.28 -1.45
CA ALA A 228 -7.31 -8.91 -1.95
C ALA A 228 -6.26 -7.98 -1.31
N GLY A 229 -6.03 -8.13 0.00
CA GLY A 229 -5.07 -7.35 0.77
C GLY A 229 -3.62 -7.54 0.33
N MET A 230 -3.26 -8.70 -0.19
CA MET A 230 -1.92 -9.01 -0.69
C MET A 230 -1.69 -8.62 -2.16
N ALA A 231 -2.67 -8.04 -2.82
CA ALA A 231 -2.61 -7.77 -4.26
C ALA A 231 -2.93 -6.31 -4.57
N ARG A 232 -2.41 -5.78 -5.69
CA ARG A 232 -2.74 -4.46 -6.23
C ARG A 232 -4.18 -4.37 -6.71
N GLY A 233 -4.76 -5.52 -7.05
CA GLY A 233 -6.14 -5.63 -7.46
C GLY A 233 -6.54 -7.09 -7.59
N VAL A 234 -7.82 -7.28 -7.86
CA VAL A 234 -8.45 -8.59 -7.98
C VAL A 234 -8.97 -8.78 -9.40
N VAL A 235 -8.67 -9.92 -10.00
CA VAL A 235 -9.35 -10.40 -11.21
C VAL A 235 -10.36 -11.47 -10.80
N MET A 236 -11.65 -11.16 -10.88
CA MET A 236 -12.73 -12.11 -10.68
C MET A 236 -13.10 -12.74 -12.02
N ILE A 237 -12.58 -13.94 -12.28
CA ILE A 237 -12.72 -14.61 -13.59
C ILE A 237 -14.18 -14.89 -13.92
N GLN A 238 -14.86 -15.63 -13.09
CA GLN A 238 -16.30 -15.94 -13.20
C GLN A 238 -16.91 -16.09 -11.81
N SER A 239 -18.12 -15.58 -11.63
CA SER A 239 -18.89 -15.72 -10.39
C SER A 239 -20.41 -15.77 -10.63
N ASP A 240 -21.07 -16.61 -9.87
CA ASP A 240 -22.52 -16.52 -9.63
C ASP A 240 -22.83 -15.26 -8.80
N ILE A 241 -24.08 -14.77 -8.86
CA ILE A 241 -24.55 -13.61 -8.07
C ILE A 241 -24.51 -13.84 -6.55
N LYS A 242 -24.37 -15.06 -6.08
CA LYS A 242 -24.16 -15.45 -4.69
C LYS A 242 -22.80 -16.11 -4.48
N GLY A 243 -21.88 -15.95 -5.43
CA GLY A 243 -20.56 -16.58 -5.42
C GLY A 243 -19.65 -16.06 -4.31
N GLY A 244 -18.85 -16.96 -3.72
CA GLY A 244 -17.89 -16.58 -2.68
C GLY A 244 -16.81 -15.59 -3.16
N SER A 245 -16.46 -15.60 -4.45
CA SER A 245 -15.51 -14.66 -5.04
C SER A 245 -15.90 -13.18 -4.92
N LEU A 246 -17.19 -12.90 -4.69
CA LEU A 246 -17.66 -11.54 -4.43
C LEU A 246 -17.07 -10.95 -3.14
N HIS A 247 -16.66 -11.77 -2.16
CA HIS A 247 -16.06 -11.28 -0.92
C HIS A 247 -14.66 -10.66 -1.16
N ALA A 248 -13.80 -11.32 -1.92
CA ALA A 248 -12.49 -10.77 -2.27
C ALA A 248 -12.63 -9.59 -3.25
N SER A 249 -13.61 -9.64 -4.17
CA SER A 249 -13.93 -8.54 -5.08
C SER A 249 -14.32 -7.26 -4.33
N ARG A 250 -15.19 -7.38 -3.33
CA ARG A 250 -15.57 -6.31 -2.42
C ARG A 250 -14.37 -5.78 -1.65
N ALA A 251 -13.58 -6.68 -1.05
CA ALA A 251 -12.40 -6.29 -0.27
C ALA A 251 -11.40 -5.48 -1.12
N SER A 252 -11.21 -5.82 -2.40
CA SER A 252 -10.37 -5.04 -3.32
C SER A 252 -10.85 -3.59 -3.42
N LEU A 253 -12.14 -3.37 -3.66
CA LEU A 253 -12.73 -2.04 -3.73
C LEU A 253 -12.69 -1.32 -2.37
N ASP A 254 -12.92 -2.03 -1.27
CA ASP A 254 -12.83 -1.46 0.10
C ASP A 254 -11.42 -0.98 0.44
N TYR A 255 -10.39 -1.56 -0.18
CA TYR A 255 -8.98 -1.17 -0.04
C TYR A 255 -8.53 -0.14 -1.09
N ASN A 256 -9.46 0.46 -1.84
CA ASN A 256 -9.20 1.40 -2.95
C ASN A 256 -8.33 0.78 -4.05
N ARG A 257 -8.52 -0.52 -4.33
CA ARG A 257 -7.81 -1.26 -5.38
C ARG A 257 -8.77 -1.59 -6.50
N TRP A 258 -8.22 -1.86 -7.69
CA TRP A 258 -9.06 -2.19 -8.83
C TRP A 258 -9.65 -3.61 -8.72
N LEU A 259 -10.84 -3.75 -9.31
CA LEU A 259 -11.52 -5.01 -9.57
C LEU A 259 -11.67 -5.19 -11.07
N ALA A 260 -11.01 -6.19 -11.64
CA ALA A 260 -11.16 -6.54 -13.04
C ALA A 260 -12.13 -7.72 -13.21
N VAL A 261 -13.02 -7.58 -14.17
CA VAL A 261 -14.08 -8.56 -14.44
C VAL A 261 -14.12 -8.87 -15.94
N PRO A 262 -13.73 -10.09 -16.37
CA PRO A 262 -13.89 -10.50 -17.76
C PRO A 262 -15.36 -10.49 -18.19
N TYR A 263 -15.64 -9.92 -19.37
CA TYR A 263 -16.98 -9.96 -19.96
C TYR A 263 -17.29 -11.41 -20.39
N PRO A 264 -18.51 -11.93 -20.10
CA PRO A 264 -18.91 -13.27 -20.52
C PRO A 264 -18.92 -13.44 -22.04
N THR A 265 -18.75 -14.66 -22.53
CA THR A 265 -18.90 -14.96 -23.97
C THR A 265 -20.36 -14.83 -24.42
N LYS A 266 -20.57 -14.70 -25.73
CA LYS A 266 -21.93 -14.75 -26.29
C LYS A 266 -22.66 -16.02 -25.89
N ASP A 267 -21.99 -17.16 -25.95
CA ASP A 267 -22.51 -18.46 -25.52
C ASP A 267 -22.93 -18.48 -24.06
N ASP A 268 -22.09 -17.92 -23.16
CA ASP A 268 -22.41 -17.84 -21.72
C ASP A 268 -23.63 -16.95 -21.50
N VAL A 269 -23.77 -15.85 -22.24
CA VAL A 269 -24.92 -14.93 -22.16
C VAL A 269 -26.20 -15.58 -22.70
N GLU A 270 -26.14 -16.20 -23.88
CA GLU A 270 -27.30 -16.82 -24.52
C GLU A 270 -27.85 -18.01 -23.71
N ARG A 271 -26.96 -18.77 -23.06
CA ARG A 271 -27.34 -19.89 -22.18
C ARG A 271 -27.69 -19.50 -20.75
N ASN A 272 -27.61 -18.20 -20.43
CA ASN A 272 -27.77 -17.72 -19.05
C ASN A 272 -26.88 -18.48 -18.06
N GLU A 273 -25.59 -18.68 -18.41
CA GLU A 273 -24.65 -19.44 -17.58
C GLU A 273 -24.57 -18.88 -16.15
N PRO A 274 -24.98 -19.64 -15.12
CA PRO A 274 -25.05 -19.15 -13.74
C PRO A 274 -23.71 -18.64 -13.23
N LYS A 275 -22.60 -19.27 -13.64
CA LYS A 275 -21.24 -18.94 -13.17
C LYS A 275 -20.72 -17.59 -13.70
N THR A 276 -21.44 -16.93 -14.60
CA THR A 276 -21.05 -15.64 -15.21
C THR A 276 -22.04 -14.51 -14.89
N GLN A 277 -23.13 -14.80 -14.19
CA GLN A 277 -24.18 -13.81 -13.96
C GLN A 277 -23.71 -12.59 -13.16
N ALA A 278 -22.80 -12.76 -12.18
CA ALA A 278 -22.21 -11.64 -11.48
C ALA A 278 -21.33 -10.80 -12.41
N ASN A 279 -20.56 -11.44 -13.30
CA ASN A 279 -19.73 -10.73 -14.28
C ASN A 279 -20.63 -9.89 -15.23
N LEU A 280 -21.71 -10.48 -15.73
CA LEU A 280 -22.65 -9.79 -16.61
C LEU A 280 -23.33 -8.59 -15.93
N LEU A 281 -23.77 -8.78 -14.67
CA LEU A 281 -24.38 -7.73 -13.88
C LEU A 281 -23.39 -6.59 -13.59
N ILE A 282 -22.13 -6.91 -13.25
CA ILE A 282 -21.10 -5.90 -13.01
C ILE A 282 -20.75 -5.16 -14.32
N ALA A 283 -20.75 -5.85 -15.47
CA ALA A 283 -20.44 -5.23 -16.75
C ALA A 283 -21.56 -4.31 -17.24
N ASN A 284 -22.81 -4.78 -17.25
CA ASN A 284 -23.95 -4.13 -17.91
C ASN A 284 -25.00 -3.55 -16.96
N GLY A 285 -24.97 -3.91 -15.67
CA GLY A 285 -25.95 -3.43 -14.69
C GLY A 285 -25.79 -1.94 -14.38
N SER A 286 -26.83 -1.38 -13.80
CA SER A 286 -26.78 0.00 -13.28
C SER A 286 -25.77 0.11 -12.13
N ASP A 287 -25.35 1.35 -11.83
CA ASP A 287 -24.49 1.61 -10.67
C ASP A 287 -25.10 1.07 -9.37
N SER A 288 -26.43 1.19 -9.22
CA SER A 288 -27.16 0.64 -8.08
C SER A 288 -27.05 -0.87 -7.98
N ASP A 289 -27.12 -1.58 -9.12
CA ASP A 289 -26.98 -3.04 -9.15
C ASP A 289 -25.57 -3.49 -8.78
N LYS A 290 -24.55 -2.79 -9.29
CA LYS A 290 -23.13 -3.01 -8.96
C LYS A 290 -22.87 -2.82 -7.47
N VAL A 291 -23.36 -1.69 -6.93
CA VAL A 291 -23.24 -1.40 -5.49
C VAL A 291 -23.96 -2.46 -4.66
N LYS A 292 -25.15 -2.92 -5.06
CA LYS A 292 -25.92 -3.92 -4.34
C LYS A 292 -25.22 -5.28 -4.31
N ILE A 293 -24.70 -5.77 -5.46
CA ILE A 293 -24.07 -7.09 -5.53
C ILE A 293 -22.72 -7.14 -4.81
N LEU A 294 -21.93 -6.08 -4.95
CA LEU A 294 -20.60 -5.99 -4.33
C LEU A 294 -20.65 -5.39 -2.92
N ASN A 295 -21.74 -4.72 -2.56
CA ASN A 295 -21.96 -4.05 -1.26
C ASN A 295 -20.77 -3.19 -0.84
N PHE A 296 -20.45 -2.19 -1.62
CA PHE A 296 -19.33 -1.27 -1.47
C PHE A 296 -19.75 0.19 -1.65
N ASP A 297 -18.84 1.13 -1.37
CA ASP A 297 -19.10 2.57 -1.53
C ASP A 297 -19.16 2.95 -3.02
N LYS A 298 -20.26 3.61 -3.44
CA LYS A 298 -20.49 4.06 -4.83
C LYS A 298 -19.34 4.91 -5.39
N THR A 299 -18.62 5.63 -4.56
CA THR A 299 -17.46 6.46 -4.97
C THR A 299 -16.32 5.66 -5.59
N LYS A 300 -16.33 4.33 -5.45
CA LYS A 300 -15.28 3.42 -5.94
C LYS A 300 -15.66 2.69 -7.24
N LEU A 301 -16.75 3.08 -7.89
CA LEU A 301 -17.20 2.48 -9.16
C LEU A 301 -16.14 2.59 -10.26
N GLU A 302 -15.35 3.66 -10.27
CA GLU A 302 -14.25 3.88 -11.20
C GLU A 302 -13.13 2.85 -11.11
N ASN A 303 -13.02 2.15 -9.97
CA ASN A 303 -12.04 1.08 -9.78
C ASN A 303 -12.47 -0.25 -10.41
N ILE A 304 -13.66 -0.33 -11.01
CA ILE A 304 -14.14 -1.52 -11.70
C ILE A 304 -13.74 -1.46 -13.18
N ILE A 305 -13.01 -2.48 -13.63
CA ILE A 305 -12.50 -2.59 -14.99
C ILE A 305 -13.12 -3.81 -15.67
N VAL A 306 -13.92 -3.59 -16.72
CA VAL A 306 -14.48 -4.67 -17.52
C VAL A 306 -13.47 -5.03 -18.63
N LEU A 307 -13.13 -6.32 -18.72
CA LEU A 307 -12.19 -6.84 -19.72
C LEU A 307 -12.95 -7.46 -20.87
N ASN A 308 -12.98 -6.80 -22.03
CA ASN A 308 -13.62 -7.28 -23.25
C ASN A 308 -12.69 -8.14 -24.12
N GLY A 309 -11.38 -8.08 -23.84
CA GLY A 309 -10.38 -8.85 -24.59
C GLY A 309 -8.96 -8.68 -24.07
N LYS A 310 -8.00 -9.29 -24.76
CA LYS A 310 -6.57 -9.25 -24.38
C LYS A 310 -5.98 -7.84 -24.32
N ASN A 311 -6.47 -6.94 -25.17
CA ASN A 311 -5.97 -5.56 -25.24
C ASN A 311 -6.25 -4.79 -23.95
N ASP A 312 -7.24 -5.21 -23.18
CA ASP A 312 -7.58 -4.56 -21.92
C ASP A 312 -6.65 -4.95 -20.75
N TYR A 313 -5.84 -6.00 -20.90
CA TYR A 313 -4.97 -6.47 -19.82
C TYR A 313 -3.91 -5.42 -19.43
N ASN A 314 -3.42 -4.64 -20.40
CA ASN A 314 -2.46 -3.58 -20.11
C ASN A 314 -3.05 -2.49 -19.19
N LYS A 315 -4.36 -2.22 -19.26
CA LYS A 315 -5.04 -1.27 -18.36
C LYS A 315 -4.82 -1.61 -16.87
N LEU A 316 -4.66 -2.90 -16.54
CA LEU A 316 -4.45 -3.37 -15.17
C LEU A 316 -3.05 -3.06 -14.64
N ILE A 317 -2.09 -2.84 -15.54
CA ILE A 317 -0.70 -2.54 -15.23
C ILE A 317 -0.40 -1.05 -15.43
N ASP A 318 -0.95 -0.42 -16.48
CA ASP A 318 -0.70 0.99 -16.82
C ASP A 318 -1.16 1.92 -15.69
N GLY A 319 -2.32 1.66 -15.09
CA GLY A 319 -2.79 2.37 -13.89
C GLY A 319 -1.79 2.29 -12.73
N PHE A 320 -1.17 1.12 -12.54
CA PHE A 320 -0.13 0.90 -11.53
C PHE A 320 1.15 1.71 -11.81
N TYR A 321 1.60 1.77 -13.07
CA TYR A 321 2.79 2.56 -13.42
C TYR A 321 2.54 4.07 -13.28
N LEU A 322 1.34 4.55 -13.57
CA LEU A 322 0.96 5.94 -13.35
C LEU A 322 0.95 6.30 -11.86
N GLU A 323 0.39 5.44 -11.01
CA GLU A 323 0.42 5.62 -9.56
C GLU A 323 1.83 5.52 -8.98
N ARG A 324 2.65 4.59 -9.47
CA ARG A 324 4.04 4.45 -9.03
C ARG A 324 4.88 5.66 -9.43
N ASN A 325 4.70 6.17 -10.64
CA ASN A 325 5.38 7.38 -11.10
C ASN A 325 4.90 8.62 -10.34
N SER A 326 3.64 8.68 -9.93
CA SER A 326 3.11 9.74 -9.08
C SER A 326 3.57 9.65 -7.62
N ARG A 327 3.80 8.43 -7.10
CA ARG A 327 4.34 8.19 -5.74
C ARG A 327 5.85 8.28 -5.67
N ASN A 328 6.57 7.94 -6.77
CA ASN A 328 8.01 8.08 -6.92
C ASN A 328 8.41 9.40 -7.56
N ALA A 329 7.47 10.21 -8.04
CA ALA A 329 7.73 11.63 -8.23
C ALA A 329 8.18 12.14 -6.85
N PRO A 330 9.40 12.68 -6.73
CA PRO A 330 9.87 13.19 -5.47
C PRO A 330 8.77 14.10 -4.92
N SER A 331 8.39 13.88 -3.67
CA SER A 331 7.38 14.73 -3.06
C SER A 331 7.85 16.17 -3.26
N VAL A 332 6.91 17.11 -3.35
CA VAL A 332 7.30 18.53 -3.45
C VAL A 332 8.33 18.88 -2.36
N ILE A 333 8.27 18.20 -1.22
CA ILE A 333 9.23 18.30 -0.11
C ILE A 333 10.60 17.73 -0.50
N ASP A 334 10.68 16.56 -1.14
CA ASP A 334 11.95 15.94 -1.56
C ASP A 334 12.62 16.73 -2.70
N MET A 335 11.82 17.30 -3.60
CA MET A 335 12.32 18.25 -4.62
C MET A 335 12.89 19.52 -3.98
N PHE A 336 12.22 20.06 -2.96
CA PHE A 336 12.72 21.23 -2.23
C PHE A 336 13.95 20.90 -1.39
N ASP A 337 14.00 19.75 -0.73
CA ASP A 337 15.18 19.31 0.02
C ASP A 337 16.38 19.05 -0.90
N SER A 338 16.16 18.59 -2.13
CA SER A 338 17.24 18.45 -3.14
C SER A 338 17.71 19.79 -3.70
N LEU A 339 16.80 20.76 -3.88
CA LEU A 339 17.13 22.11 -4.30
C LEU A 339 17.90 22.87 -3.20
N ILE A 340 17.51 22.72 -1.95
CA ILE A 340 18.21 23.32 -0.80
C ILE A 340 19.63 22.74 -0.67
N LYS A 341 19.79 21.42 -0.83
CA LYS A 341 21.11 20.76 -0.81
C LYS A 341 22.01 21.16 -1.99
N SER A 342 21.44 21.44 -3.17
CA SER A 342 22.20 21.93 -4.32
C SER A 342 22.69 23.39 -4.12
N ASP A 343 21.92 24.23 -3.43
CA ASP A 343 22.32 25.58 -3.10
C ASP A 343 23.39 25.60 -2.00
N GLU A 344 23.33 24.74 -0.99
CA GLU A 344 24.38 24.63 0.04
C GLU A 344 25.71 24.11 -0.55
N SER A 345 25.69 23.22 -1.53
CA SER A 345 26.92 22.74 -2.18
C SER A 345 27.56 23.74 -3.13
N GLN A 346 26.85 24.78 -3.60
CA GLN A 346 27.41 25.86 -4.37
C GLN A 346 28.05 26.97 -3.50
N PHE A 347 27.63 27.09 -2.23
CA PHE A 347 28.21 28.08 -1.30
C PHE A 347 29.54 27.64 -0.71
N ASP A 348 29.82 26.33 -0.61
CA ASP A 348 31.10 25.81 -0.07
C ASP A 348 32.26 25.78 -1.09
N ALA A 349 32.00 25.98 -2.38
CA ALA A 349 33.03 25.90 -3.43
C ALA A 349 33.81 27.21 -3.69
N ASP A 350 33.31 28.35 -3.22
CA ASP A 350 33.90 29.67 -3.55
C ASP A 350 34.64 30.39 -2.40
N ASN A 351 34.68 29.82 -1.19
CA ASN A 351 35.40 30.48 -0.06
C ASN A 351 36.49 29.57 0.54
N GLY A 352 37.60 29.47 -0.19
CA GLY A 352 38.89 29.03 0.36
C GLY A 352 39.53 30.10 1.19
N TYR A 353 39.19 30.29 2.47
CA TYR A 353 39.98 31.03 3.43
C TYR A 353 40.23 30.20 4.69
N VAL A 354 41.51 29.99 4.96
CA VAL A 354 42.08 29.41 6.17
C VAL A 354 41.73 30.27 7.37
N LEU A 355 41.01 29.75 8.35
CA LEU A 355 40.83 30.40 9.65
C LEU A 355 41.91 29.95 10.62
N GLN A 356 42.80 30.86 10.97
CA GLN A 356 43.61 30.80 12.18
C GLN A 356 42.75 31.24 13.39
N GLU A 357 42.80 30.45 14.45
CA GLU A 357 42.17 30.75 15.75
C GLU A 357 42.80 32.00 16.39
N SER A 358 41.97 32.97 16.81
CA SER A 358 42.25 33.80 17.99
C SER A 358 41.02 34.54 18.50
N ASN A 359 40.68 34.22 19.77
CA ASN A 359 40.03 35.04 20.80
C ASN A 359 38.69 35.77 20.54
N ARG A 360 37.67 35.39 21.37
CA ARG A 360 36.47 36.20 21.69
C ARG A 360 36.87 37.57 22.33
N PRO A 361 36.03 38.65 22.28
CA PRO A 361 34.64 38.67 22.77
C PRO A 361 33.66 39.61 22.00
N ASP A 362 32.38 39.52 22.42
CA ASP A 362 31.33 40.55 22.44
C ASP A 362 30.37 40.76 21.26
N ASN A 363 29.10 40.45 21.57
CA ASN A 363 27.83 40.98 21.06
C ASN A 363 27.91 42.19 20.11
N LYS A 364 27.42 42.02 18.89
CA LYS A 364 26.60 43.03 18.20
C LYS A 364 25.77 42.44 17.08
N THR A 365 24.52 42.74 17.12
CA THR A 365 23.44 42.56 16.13
C THR A 365 23.94 42.86 14.71
N MET A 366 23.85 41.88 13.81
CA MET A 366 24.10 42.08 12.39
C MET A 366 22.76 41.99 11.65
N THR A 367 22.26 43.14 11.23
CA THR A 367 21.21 43.30 10.22
C THR A 367 21.81 42.97 8.86
N LEU A 368 21.25 41.98 8.18
CA LEU A 368 21.60 41.67 6.79
C LEU A 368 20.64 42.41 5.87
N ASP A 369 21.10 43.56 5.39
CA ASP A 369 20.66 44.18 4.14
C ASP A 369 21.32 43.42 2.98
N MET A 370 20.57 42.68 2.21
CA MET A 370 20.97 42.29 0.87
C MET A 370 19.75 42.45 -0.07
N ALA A 371 19.65 43.62 -0.60
CA ALA A 371 18.96 43.91 -1.83
C ALA A 371 20.01 44.56 -2.76
N SER A 372 20.18 43.95 -3.89
CA SER A 372 20.62 44.50 -5.18
C SER A 372 21.66 43.62 -5.88
N ASP A 373 21.34 43.47 -7.17
CA ASP A 373 22.20 43.06 -8.27
C ASP A 373 22.21 41.57 -8.68
N ILE A 374 21.19 41.21 -9.44
CA ILE A 374 21.35 40.28 -10.57
C ILE A 374 20.74 40.94 -11.80
N SER A 375 21.60 41.63 -12.55
CA SER A 375 21.36 42.11 -13.90
C SER A 375 21.52 40.95 -14.88
N ILE A 376 20.41 40.52 -15.51
CA ILE A 376 20.46 39.61 -16.64
C ILE A 376 20.82 40.40 -17.88
N GLN A 377 22.01 40.21 -18.42
CA GLN A 377 22.42 40.71 -19.74
C GLN A 377 21.68 39.92 -20.81
N THR A 378 20.75 40.59 -21.49
CA THR A 378 20.18 40.12 -22.76
C THR A 378 21.09 40.60 -23.89
N GLY A 379 21.87 39.70 -24.46
CA GLY A 379 22.59 39.93 -25.72
C GLY A 379 21.63 40.02 -26.87
N LYS A 380 21.57 41.17 -27.52
CA LYS A 380 20.93 41.39 -28.82
C LYS A 380 21.80 40.78 -29.91
N SER A 381 21.30 39.88 -30.72
CA SER A 381 21.72 39.73 -32.10
C SER A 381 20.49 39.56 -32.98
N SER A 382 20.49 40.35 -34.00
CA SER A 382 19.41 40.69 -34.93
C SER A 382 19.18 39.63 -36.00
N GLN A 383 17.93 39.57 -36.41
CA GLN A 383 17.36 39.31 -37.75
C GLN A 383 17.07 37.89 -38.20
N ASN A 384 15.80 37.75 -38.46
CA ASN A 384 15.12 36.94 -39.47
C ASN A 384 14.98 35.41 -39.23
N ASN A 385 13.91 35.04 -38.67
CA ASN A 385 12.81 34.29 -39.28
C ASN A 385 11.76 33.94 -38.20
N SER A 386 10.71 34.67 -38.29
CA SER A 386 9.51 34.57 -37.52
C SER A 386 8.68 33.36 -37.93
N VAL A 387 8.02 32.77 -36.97
CA VAL A 387 6.71 32.07 -36.97
C VAL A 387 6.71 30.71 -36.31
N GLU A 388 7.76 29.88 -36.34
CA GLU A 388 7.68 28.53 -35.78
C GLU A 388 8.08 28.34 -34.29
N THR A 389 8.59 29.36 -33.61
CA THR A 389 9.11 29.21 -32.24
C THR A 389 8.07 29.51 -31.15
N ASP A 390 6.98 30.18 -31.45
CA ASP A 390 5.97 30.55 -30.44
C ASP A 390 4.94 29.45 -30.17
N GLU A 391 4.60 28.62 -31.16
CA GLU A 391 3.71 27.48 -30.95
C GLU A 391 4.32 26.36 -30.09
N MET A 392 5.63 26.15 -30.20
CA MET A 392 6.31 25.13 -29.40
C MET A 392 6.52 25.51 -27.93
N LYS A 393 6.64 26.81 -27.65
CA LYS A 393 6.71 27.29 -26.25
C LYS A 393 5.33 27.27 -25.59
N ASN A 394 4.31 27.59 -26.33
CA ASN A 394 2.92 27.53 -25.82
C ASN A 394 2.42 26.10 -25.61
N SER A 395 2.88 25.11 -26.40
CA SER A 395 2.50 23.71 -26.19
C SER A 395 3.13 23.07 -24.95
N LYS A 396 4.30 23.50 -24.52
CA LYS A 396 4.92 23.03 -23.26
C LYS A 396 4.35 23.71 -22.02
N VAL A 397 3.98 24.97 -22.13
CA VAL A 397 3.27 25.70 -21.05
C VAL A 397 1.82 25.24 -20.95
N GLY A 398 1.15 24.94 -22.09
CA GLY A 398 -0.21 24.41 -22.11
C GLY A 398 -0.38 23.01 -21.50
N LYS A 399 0.69 22.17 -21.47
CA LYS A 399 0.64 20.86 -20.79
C LYS A 399 0.84 20.95 -19.27
N LEU A 400 1.32 22.09 -18.76
CA LEU A 400 1.37 22.40 -17.33
C LEU A 400 0.20 23.27 -16.85
N MET A 401 -0.61 23.78 -17.77
CA MET A 401 -1.90 24.39 -17.42
C MET A 401 -2.92 23.27 -17.24
N VAL A 402 -2.94 22.72 -16.10
CA VAL A 402 -4.00 21.97 -15.51
C VAL A 402 -5.28 22.82 -15.61
N SER A 403 -6.41 22.16 -15.95
CA SER A 403 -7.73 22.77 -16.07
C SER A 403 -8.06 23.72 -14.91
N SER A 404 -9.01 24.67 -15.10
CA SER A 404 -9.51 25.57 -14.06
C SER A 404 -9.91 24.84 -12.76
N ASP A 405 -10.33 23.59 -12.87
CA ASP A 405 -10.70 22.71 -11.76
C ASP A 405 -9.50 22.30 -10.90
N PHE A 406 -8.32 22.16 -11.49
CA PHE A 406 -7.10 21.83 -10.74
C PHE A 406 -6.54 23.04 -9.96
N THR A 407 -6.69 24.24 -10.48
CA THR A 407 -6.33 25.46 -9.74
C THR A 407 -7.26 25.70 -8.55
N PHE A 408 -8.55 25.33 -8.67
CA PHE A 408 -9.50 25.41 -7.58
C PHE A 408 -9.20 24.36 -6.49
N ASP A 409 -8.86 23.13 -6.89
CA ASP A 409 -8.50 22.05 -5.99
C ASP A 409 -7.16 22.31 -5.28
N PHE A 410 -6.19 22.91 -5.95
CA PHE A 410 -4.94 23.36 -5.39
C PHE A 410 -5.12 24.43 -4.30
N ASN A 411 -5.96 25.41 -4.53
CA ASN A 411 -6.30 26.43 -3.53
C ASN A 411 -7.05 25.85 -2.33
N SER A 412 -7.94 24.87 -2.56
CA SER A 412 -8.61 24.11 -1.51
C SER A 412 -7.64 23.25 -0.71
N ALA A 413 -6.68 22.61 -1.37
CA ALA A 413 -5.62 21.85 -0.73
C ALA A 413 -4.68 22.74 0.10
N LEU A 414 -4.30 23.89 -0.43
CA LEU A 414 -3.51 24.91 0.26
C LEU A 414 -4.23 25.41 1.52
N LYS A 415 -5.52 25.72 1.41
CA LYS A 415 -6.37 26.15 2.53
C LYS A 415 -6.51 25.07 3.61
N LYS A 416 -6.65 23.79 3.21
CA LYS A 416 -6.65 22.64 4.14
C LYS A 416 -5.30 22.44 4.83
N ILE A 417 -4.19 22.64 4.12
CA ILE A 417 -2.82 22.56 4.69
C ILE A 417 -2.60 23.70 5.68
N THR A 418 -3.02 24.91 5.35
CA THR A 418 -2.93 26.07 6.24
C THR A 418 -3.71 25.83 7.55
N VAL A 419 -4.98 25.41 7.45
CA VAL A 419 -5.82 25.10 8.62
C VAL A 419 -5.25 23.91 9.46
N LYS A 420 -4.66 22.93 8.81
CA LYS A 420 -4.04 21.78 9.50
C LYS A 420 -2.75 22.21 10.22
N ASN A 421 -1.97 23.12 9.61
CA ASN A 421 -0.78 23.69 10.21
C ASN A 421 -1.10 24.63 11.39
N GLU A 422 -2.16 25.42 11.31
CA GLU A 422 -2.65 26.23 12.45
C GLU A 422 -3.03 25.35 13.66
N LYS A 423 -3.73 24.23 13.41
CA LYS A 423 -4.05 23.25 14.47
C LYS A 423 -2.83 22.51 15.01
N LEU A 424 -1.80 22.33 14.19
CA LEU A 424 -0.50 21.81 14.62
C LEU A 424 0.29 22.88 15.43
N MET A 425 0.24 24.13 15.01
CA MET A 425 0.89 25.27 15.69
C MET A 425 0.33 25.48 17.10
N THR A 426 -1.00 25.43 17.27
CA THR A 426 -1.63 25.50 18.60
C THR A 426 -1.31 24.32 19.52
N LYS A 427 -0.86 23.19 18.98
CA LYS A 427 -0.35 22.03 19.76
C LYS A 427 1.15 22.07 20.02
N LEU A 428 1.91 22.89 19.28
CA LEU A 428 3.38 22.94 19.30
C LEU A 428 3.95 24.13 20.10
N ASP A 429 3.11 24.94 20.75
CA ASP A 429 3.51 26.10 21.59
C ASP A 429 4.49 25.77 22.76
N LYS A 430 4.95 24.51 22.82
CA LYS A 430 5.94 24.05 23.81
C LYS A 430 7.32 23.67 23.21
N GLN A 431 7.61 23.89 21.92
CA GLN A 431 8.90 23.55 21.32
C GLN A 431 9.37 24.62 20.28
N ASP A 432 9.97 25.68 20.76
CA ASP A 432 10.40 26.89 19.97
C ASP A 432 11.26 26.60 18.74
N GLU A 433 12.20 25.66 18.80
CA GLU A 433 13.13 25.41 17.67
C GLU A 433 12.45 24.80 16.43
N LYS A 434 11.53 23.84 16.63
CA LYS A 434 10.76 23.25 15.53
C LYS A 434 9.79 24.24 14.89
N LEU A 435 9.28 25.19 15.68
CA LEU A 435 8.40 26.25 15.23
C LEU A 435 9.11 27.21 14.26
N GLN A 436 10.34 27.59 14.55
CA GLN A 436 11.17 28.45 13.72
C GLN A 436 11.46 27.79 12.36
N LEU A 437 11.74 26.49 12.34
CA LEU A 437 12.00 25.75 11.11
C LEU A 437 10.74 25.65 10.23
N ILE A 438 9.58 25.44 10.83
CA ILE A 438 8.30 25.41 10.08
C ILE A 438 7.94 26.79 9.53
N LYS A 439 8.16 27.87 10.28
CA LYS A 439 7.98 29.25 9.82
C LYS A 439 8.89 29.57 8.63
N LEU A 440 10.13 29.15 8.67
CA LEU A 440 11.09 29.32 7.57
C LEU A 440 10.66 28.56 6.30
N ARG A 441 10.27 27.30 6.44
CA ARG A 441 9.77 26.47 5.33
C ARG A 441 8.50 27.04 4.69
N LEU A 442 7.56 27.55 5.47
CA LEU A 442 6.37 28.24 4.95
C LEU A 442 6.70 29.51 4.18
N LYS A 443 7.68 30.31 4.64
CA LYS A 443 8.15 31.50 3.92
C LYS A 443 8.73 31.13 2.55
N ILE A 444 9.50 30.05 2.47
CA ILE A 444 10.09 29.56 1.21
C ILE A 444 8.98 29.10 0.24
N ILE A 445 8.01 28.34 0.72
CA ILE A 445 6.87 27.86 -0.09
C ILE A 445 6.09 29.04 -0.68
N VAL A 446 5.74 30.05 0.12
CA VAL A 446 5.01 31.22 -0.34
C VAL A 446 5.82 32.03 -1.37
N ARG A 447 7.15 32.14 -1.17
CA ARG A 447 8.03 32.82 -2.13
C ARG A 447 8.06 32.09 -3.48
N ASN A 448 8.18 30.78 -3.48
CA ASN A 448 8.24 29.96 -4.70
C ASN A 448 6.90 29.91 -5.43
N LEU A 449 5.78 29.91 -4.73
CA LEU A 449 4.45 30.02 -5.32
C LEU A 449 4.25 31.38 -6.00
N LYS A 450 4.76 32.48 -5.42
CA LYS A 450 4.76 33.80 -6.06
C LYS A 450 5.61 33.85 -7.33
N LEU A 451 6.74 33.13 -7.37
CA LEU A 451 7.59 33.03 -8.56
C LEU A 451 6.94 32.19 -9.68
N LEU A 452 6.23 31.11 -9.34
CA LEU A 452 5.56 30.24 -10.31
C LEU A 452 4.31 30.87 -10.95
N HIS A 453 3.62 31.75 -10.26
CA HIS A 453 2.38 32.37 -10.75
C HIS A 453 2.55 33.82 -11.27
N GLY A 454 3.79 34.32 -11.39
CA GLY A 454 4.08 35.65 -11.95
C GLY A 454 3.04 36.68 -11.52
N ASN A 455 3.30 37.54 -10.59
CA ASN A 455 2.57 38.74 -10.11
C ASN A 455 1.00 38.79 -10.19
N LYS A 456 0.31 37.65 -10.37
CA LYS A 456 -1.16 37.57 -10.38
C LYS A 456 -1.79 37.27 -9.02
N PHE A 457 -0.96 37.15 -7.97
CA PHE A 457 -1.52 37.11 -6.61
C PHE A 457 -1.81 38.54 -6.15
N HIS A 458 -3.05 38.95 -6.27
CA HIS A 458 -3.55 40.08 -5.50
C HIS A 458 -3.43 39.72 -4.01
N GLU A 459 -2.79 40.62 -3.25
CA GLU A 459 -2.59 40.53 -1.81
C GLU A 459 -3.92 40.27 -1.08
N GLU A 460 -4.16 39.03 -0.71
CA GLU A 460 -5.01 38.78 0.44
C GLU A 460 -4.18 39.10 1.70
N LYS A 461 -4.47 40.24 2.29
CA LYS A 461 -3.81 40.79 3.48
C LYS A 461 -3.75 39.83 4.68
N GLU A 462 -4.58 38.81 4.71
CA GLU A 462 -4.61 37.81 5.80
C GLU A 462 -3.44 36.85 5.79
N THR A 463 -2.94 36.45 4.63
CA THR A 463 -1.82 35.48 4.55
C THR A 463 -0.49 36.10 5.01
N VAL A 464 -0.34 37.40 4.88
CA VAL A 464 0.87 38.14 5.29
C VAL A 464 0.91 38.37 6.80
N ASN A 465 -0.24 38.47 7.44
CA ASN A 465 -0.32 38.67 8.91
C ASN A 465 0.01 37.41 9.71
N ILE A 466 -0.25 36.21 9.19
CA ILE A 466 0.13 34.95 9.84
C ILE A 466 1.65 34.75 9.87
N LEU A 467 2.38 35.39 8.95
CA LEU A 467 3.85 35.31 8.86
C LEU A 467 4.60 36.42 9.61
N LYS A 468 3.87 37.43 10.12
CA LYS A 468 4.47 38.56 10.87
C LYS A 468 4.50 38.38 12.39
N ASN A 469 3.72 37.41 12.90
CA ASN A 469 3.71 36.97 14.29
C ASN A 469 4.42 35.61 14.42
#